data_6550ca98689d1e52d3c6e060f227dc54
#
_entry.id   6550ca98689d1e52d3c6e060f227dc54
#
_cell.length_a   1.000
_cell.length_b   1.000
_cell.length_c   1.000
_cell.angle_alpha   90.00
_cell.angle_beta   90.00
_cell.angle_gamma   90.00
#
_symmetry.space_group_name_H-M   'P 1'
#
loop_
_entity.id
_entity.type
_entity.pdbx_description
1 polymer ?
#
loop_
_entity_poly.entity_id
_entity_poly.type
_entity_poly.pdbx_seq_one_letter_code
_entity_poly.pdbx_strand_id
1 'polypeptide(L)'
;ALDNAIFNYRFSLASPDKPMDVTSYMTNPGFEDSTVGWINGGFNSQNNDAFGLKVGDYYCEFWGLVTDTDIHQDVELPNGDYRLTMVGQNIDQGNVNVPQQGAYVYANNVEKLVNVPGIYSLDFVVVDNKAQIGLYTRNCTGNYVCLDDFHLYYVGFDETAQKETLQQLINEGEALMVSHQHKDSLAALTKAVKDAKEVTEVKEIAACALALTTAIKASETSVADYKVLEGAIKEAEVLANEGVGSNGATEFQQAIDEAKSVYNTAVALKAEIDLMVKELAQAGVLYCAANPSGEVPIVKTYDFIPRGATGALGRLTVTGLKENDLKYQGFCWATHKNPTLSDDYVAEGEQLFDYPGLIYIMEPLQPATVYYVRAFAMTQGNAVGYGEVRKIITLPMGNCTWSYANNGEQADNERISKACREAMDYYNNWTSIRDYGITV
;
A
#
# COMPACT_ATOMS: atom_id res chain seq x y z
N ALA A 1 -12.05 44.93 -5.26
CA ALA A 1 -11.80 45.58 -3.95
C ALA A 1 -13.01 45.43 -3.01
N LEU A 2 -14.23 45.71 -3.48
CA LEU A 2 -15.43 45.58 -2.63
C LEU A 2 -15.75 44.12 -2.28
N ASP A 3 -15.62 43.21 -3.24
CA ASP A 3 -15.89 41.79 -3.04
C ASP A 3 -14.92 41.17 -2.00
N ASN A 4 -13.64 41.55 -2.06
CA ASN A 4 -12.68 41.14 -1.06
C ASN A 4 -12.96 41.68 0.35
N ALA A 5 -13.48 42.93 0.42
CA ALA A 5 -13.86 43.55 1.69
C ALA A 5 -15.11 42.86 2.30
N ILE A 6 -16.10 42.53 1.47
CA ILE A 6 -17.30 41.78 1.88
C ILE A 6 -16.90 40.35 2.31
N PHE A 7 -16.01 39.70 1.57
CA PHE A 7 -15.51 38.39 1.89
C PHE A 7 -14.77 38.38 3.23
N ASN A 8 -13.80 39.28 3.42
CA ASN A 8 -13.09 39.43 4.67
C ASN A 8 -13.99 39.74 5.87
N TYR A 9 -15.03 40.57 5.64
CA TYR A 9 -16.04 40.87 6.65
C TYR A 9 -16.85 39.64 7.03
N ARG A 10 -17.26 38.81 6.05
CA ARG A 10 -17.99 37.56 6.32
C ARG A 10 -17.12 36.56 7.07
N PHE A 11 -15.84 36.44 6.72
CA PHE A 11 -14.86 35.63 7.44
C PHE A 11 -14.73 36.06 8.90
N SER A 12 -14.71 37.37 9.16
CA SER A 12 -14.60 37.89 10.54
C SER A 12 -15.84 37.65 11.41
N LEU A 13 -16.97 37.29 10.82
CA LEU A 13 -18.23 36.98 11.50
C LEU A 13 -18.45 35.46 11.68
N ALA A 14 -17.63 34.63 11.06
CA ALA A 14 -17.78 33.19 11.19
C ALA A 14 -17.44 32.70 12.58
N SER A 15 -18.19 31.72 13.05
CA SER A 15 -18.00 31.04 14.33
C SER A 15 -18.49 29.60 14.21
N PRO A 16 -18.16 28.69 15.15
CA PRO A 16 -18.69 27.33 15.17
C PRO A 16 -20.22 27.24 15.08
N ASP A 17 -20.94 28.23 15.67
CA ASP A 17 -22.40 28.30 15.63
C ASP A 17 -22.95 29.00 14.39
N LYS A 18 -22.11 29.76 13.69
CA LYS A 18 -22.43 30.45 12.44
C LYS A 18 -21.31 30.25 11.41
N PRO A 19 -21.11 29.04 10.93
CA PRO A 19 -20.07 28.76 9.97
C PRO A 19 -20.36 29.45 8.64
N MET A 20 -19.33 29.91 7.95
CA MET A 20 -19.43 30.45 6.60
C MET A 20 -19.21 29.32 5.60
N ASP A 21 -20.19 29.09 4.72
CA ASP A 21 -20.04 28.16 3.61
C ASP A 21 -18.96 28.67 2.63
N VAL A 22 -17.96 27.85 2.43
CA VAL A 22 -16.83 28.08 1.53
C VAL A 22 -16.62 26.88 0.59
N THR A 23 -17.67 26.10 0.36
CA THR A 23 -17.66 24.91 -0.53
C THR A 23 -17.22 25.29 -1.94
N SER A 24 -17.44 26.52 -2.37
CA SER A 24 -17.01 27.03 -3.68
C SER A 24 -15.48 27.06 -3.89
N TYR A 25 -14.67 26.85 -2.85
CA TYR A 25 -13.23 26.63 -2.99
C TYR A 25 -12.89 25.23 -3.52
N MET A 26 -13.81 24.28 -3.37
CA MET A 26 -13.69 22.94 -3.94
C MET A 26 -14.19 22.93 -5.38
N THR A 27 -13.55 22.11 -6.21
CA THR A 27 -14.00 21.84 -7.57
C THR A 27 -14.84 20.58 -7.56
N ASN A 28 -16.06 20.64 -8.13
CA ASN A 28 -16.94 19.47 -8.30
C ASN A 28 -17.13 18.64 -7.00
N PRO A 29 -17.56 19.27 -5.89
CA PRO A 29 -17.64 18.63 -4.58
C PRO A 29 -18.73 17.54 -4.49
N GLY A 30 -19.72 17.53 -5.39
CA GLY A 30 -20.79 16.53 -5.52
C GLY A 30 -20.59 15.58 -6.69
N PHE A 31 -19.40 15.51 -7.30
CA PHE A 31 -19.08 14.60 -8.41
C PHE A 31 -19.97 14.69 -9.65
N GLU A 32 -20.75 15.77 -9.81
CA GLU A 32 -21.67 15.96 -10.93
C GLU A 32 -20.96 16.03 -12.30
N ASP A 33 -19.69 16.37 -12.32
CA ASP A 33 -18.80 16.27 -13.48
C ASP A 33 -17.77 15.14 -13.29
N SER A 34 -18.25 13.91 -13.01
CA SER A 34 -17.41 12.73 -12.74
C SER A 34 -16.37 13.03 -11.64
N THR A 35 -15.10 12.69 -11.86
CA THR A 35 -14.01 12.98 -10.92
C THR A 35 -13.18 14.21 -11.32
N VAL A 36 -13.73 15.11 -12.13
CA VAL A 36 -13.04 16.34 -12.54
C VAL A 36 -12.65 17.17 -11.32
N GLY A 37 -11.39 17.59 -11.26
CA GLY A 37 -10.81 18.32 -10.14
C GLY A 37 -10.35 17.48 -8.95
N TRP A 38 -10.53 16.16 -9.00
CA TRP A 38 -10.06 15.23 -7.99
C TRP A 38 -8.85 14.41 -8.48
N ILE A 39 -7.85 14.25 -7.64
CA ILE A 39 -6.77 13.27 -7.83
C ILE A 39 -7.35 11.94 -7.39
N ASN A 40 -7.45 10.99 -8.33
CA ASN A 40 -8.23 9.78 -8.17
C ASN A 40 -7.39 8.52 -8.36
N GLY A 41 -7.26 7.72 -7.30
CA GLY A 41 -6.51 6.48 -7.30
C GLY A 41 -7.28 5.23 -7.74
N GLY A 42 -8.55 5.38 -8.21
CA GLY A 42 -9.30 4.23 -8.72
C GLY A 42 -10.81 4.22 -8.41
N PHE A 43 -11.36 5.31 -7.89
CA PHE A 43 -12.80 5.45 -7.72
C PHE A 43 -13.50 5.70 -9.05
N ASN A 44 -14.71 5.20 -9.20
CA ASN A 44 -15.54 5.35 -10.39
C ASN A 44 -16.69 6.31 -10.14
N SER A 45 -17.01 7.15 -11.12
CA SER A 45 -18.23 7.93 -11.11
C SER A 45 -19.43 7.08 -11.52
N GLN A 46 -20.54 7.20 -10.81
CA GLN A 46 -21.78 6.46 -11.04
C GLN A 46 -23.00 7.38 -10.97
N ASN A 47 -24.04 7.01 -11.71
CA ASN A 47 -25.31 7.74 -11.74
C ASN A 47 -26.53 6.84 -11.42
N ASN A 48 -26.29 5.61 -10.98
CA ASN A 48 -27.36 4.70 -10.58
C ASN A 48 -27.86 5.03 -9.15
N ASP A 49 -28.88 4.30 -8.67
CA ASP A 49 -29.49 4.52 -7.36
C ASP A 49 -28.98 3.51 -6.30
N ALA A 50 -27.83 2.88 -6.51
CA ALA A 50 -27.29 1.91 -5.57
C ALA A 50 -26.75 2.55 -4.29
N PHE A 51 -26.29 3.81 -4.36
CA PHE A 51 -25.96 4.61 -3.19
C PHE A 51 -27.19 5.43 -2.74
N GLY A 52 -27.88 4.93 -1.71
CA GLY A 52 -29.11 5.52 -1.22
C GLY A 52 -29.00 6.93 -0.59
N LEU A 53 -27.78 7.45 -0.43
CA LEU A 53 -27.49 8.80 0.07
C LEU A 53 -26.98 9.75 -1.02
N LYS A 54 -26.98 9.33 -2.28
CA LYS A 54 -26.58 10.15 -3.42
C LYS A 54 -27.34 11.48 -3.43
N VAL A 55 -26.61 12.57 -3.67
CA VAL A 55 -27.15 13.91 -3.84
C VAL A 55 -26.87 14.37 -5.27
N GLY A 56 -27.91 14.78 -6.01
CA GLY A 56 -27.77 15.10 -7.43
C GLY A 56 -27.83 13.87 -8.33
N ASP A 57 -27.16 13.93 -9.47
CA ASP A 57 -27.23 12.90 -10.50
C ASP A 57 -26.09 11.87 -10.38
N TYR A 58 -24.93 12.26 -9.89
CA TYR A 58 -23.73 11.43 -9.82
C TYR A 58 -23.19 11.32 -8.39
N TYR A 59 -22.41 10.29 -8.15
CA TYR A 59 -21.62 10.06 -6.94
C TYR A 59 -20.35 9.30 -7.30
N CYS A 60 -19.44 9.11 -6.36
CA CYS A 60 -18.19 8.39 -6.55
C CYS A 60 -18.19 7.11 -5.74
N GLU A 61 -17.68 6.00 -6.32
CA GLU A 61 -17.65 4.70 -5.67
C GLU A 61 -16.36 3.91 -5.92
N PHE A 62 -16.05 3.03 -5.00
CA PHE A 62 -15.15 1.89 -5.20
C PHE A 62 -15.93 0.61 -4.87
N TRP A 63 -16.09 -0.26 -5.86
CA TRP A 63 -16.91 -1.46 -5.75
C TRP A 63 -16.10 -2.72 -5.97
N GLY A 64 -16.43 -3.81 -5.24
CA GLY A 64 -15.81 -5.11 -5.32
C GLY A 64 -14.68 -5.28 -4.32
N LEU A 65 -13.51 -5.74 -4.77
CA LEU A 65 -12.31 -5.82 -3.93
C LEU A 65 -11.74 -4.41 -3.72
N VAL A 66 -12.03 -3.81 -2.58
CA VAL A 66 -11.52 -2.47 -2.24
C VAL A 66 -10.06 -2.58 -1.83
N THR A 67 -9.18 -2.05 -2.68
CA THR A 67 -7.74 -1.96 -2.42
C THR A 67 -7.39 -0.69 -1.66
N ASP A 68 -6.17 -0.60 -1.16
CA ASP A 68 -5.64 0.64 -0.59
C ASP A 68 -5.51 1.69 -1.70
N THR A 69 -6.28 2.76 -1.57
CA THR A 69 -6.36 3.84 -2.56
C THR A 69 -6.83 5.15 -1.93
N ASP A 70 -6.80 6.22 -2.70
CA ASP A 70 -7.14 7.56 -2.26
C ASP A 70 -7.82 8.36 -3.38
N ILE A 71 -8.76 9.22 -3.02
CA ILE A 71 -9.34 10.25 -3.88
C ILE A 71 -9.39 11.56 -3.12
N HIS A 72 -8.76 12.62 -3.65
CA HIS A 72 -8.64 13.88 -2.94
C HIS A 72 -8.54 15.11 -3.86
N GLN A 73 -8.70 16.28 -3.25
CA GLN A 73 -8.35 17.58 -3.83
C GLN A 73 -7.35 18.30 -2.93
N ASP A 74 -6.41 19.01 -3.55
CA ASP A 74 -5.63 20.04 -2.90
C ASP A 74 -6.37 21.39 -3.08
N VAL A 75 -6.80 21.99 -1.99
CA VAL A 75 -7.64 23.19 -1.98
C VAL A 75 -6.87 24.35 -1.37
N GLU A 76 -6.79 25.48 -2.07
CA GLU A 76 -6.24 26.71 -1.49
C GLU A 76 -7.29 27.39 -0.60
N LEU A 77 -6.99 27.49 0.70
CA LEU A 77 -7.88 28.03 1.73
C LEU A 77 -7.14 29.03 2.61
N PRO A 78 -7.79 30.11 3.06
CA PRO A 78 -7.23 30.96 4.12
C PRO A 78 -6.94 30.17 5.40
N ASN A 79 -5.94 30.58 6.17
CA ASN A 79 -5.67 29.98 7.46
C ASN A 79 -6.85 30.16 8.43
N GLY A 80 -7.13 29.12 9.23
CA GLY A 80 -8.20 29.13 10.22
C GLY A 80 -8.78 27.74 10.47
N ASP A 81 -9.89 27.73 11.22
CA ASP A 81 -10.60 26.53 11.60
C ASP A 81 -11.72 26.25 10.62
N TYR A 82 -11.85 25.00 10.20
CA TYR A 82 -12.79 24.57 9.17
C TYR A 82 -13.57 23.33 9.63
N ARG A 83 -14.75 23.18 9.05
CA ARG A 83 -15.56 21.95 9.13
C ARG A 83 -15.79 21.41 7.73
N LEU A 84 -15.46 20.13 7.55
CA LEU A 84 -15.81 19.37 6.36
C LEU A 84 -16.99 18.47 6.67
N THR A 85 -17.97 18.40 5.77
CA THR A 85 -19.02 17.38 5.80
C THR A 85 -19.10 16.67 4.46
N MET A 86 -19.51 15.41 4.45
CA MET A 86 -19.81 14.64 3.25
C MET A 86 -20.80 13.52 3.55
N VAL A 87 -21.48 13.02 2.54
CA VAL A 87 -22.24 11.78 2.63
C VAL A 87 -21.38 10.63 2.15
N GLY A 88 -21.43 9.50 2.83
CA GLY A 88 -20.62 8.35 2.44
C GLY A 88 -21.09 7.05 3.07
N GLN A 89 -20.53 5.97 2.57
CA GLN A 89 -20.69 4.65 3.14
C GLN A 89 -19.45 3.79 2.93
N ASN A 90 -19.27 2.82 3.81
CA ASN A 90 -18.43 1.67 3.64
C ASN A 90 -19.22 0.46 4.14
N ILE A 91 -19.69 -0.38 3.24
CA ILE A 91 -20.54 -1.51 3.56
C ILE A 91 -20.02 -2.80 2.92
N ASP A 92 -20.39 -3.93 3.50
CA ASP A 92 -20.38 -5.22 2.82
C ASP A 92 -21.81 -5.47 2.28
N GLN A 93 -21.97 -5.53 0.96
CA GLN A 93 -23.26 -5.77 0.32
C GLN A 93 -23.86 -7.12 0.68
N GLY A 94 -23.04 -8.09 1.10
CA GLY A 94 -23.51 -9.37 1.64
C GLY A 94 -24.05 -9.27 3.07
N ASN A 95 -23.64 -8.24 3.84
CA ASN A 95 -24.05 -8.02 5.22
C ASN A 95 -23.99 -6.53 5.61
N VAL A 96 -24.94 -5.77 5.09
CA VAL A 96 -24.99 -4.29 5.22
C VAL A 96 -25.15 -3.76 6.66
N ASN A 97 -25.51 -4.63 7.61
CA ASN A 97 -25.74 -4.22 9.01
C ASN A 97 -24.47 -4.30 9.89
N VAL A 98 -23.36 -4.81 9.35
CA VAL A 98 -22.10 -4.90 10.08
C VAL A 98 -21.23 -3.67 9.74
N PRO A 99 -20.88 -2.85 10.74
CA PRO A 99 -19.97 -1.73 10.52
C PRO A 99 -18.62 -2.20 9.96
N GLN A 100 -18.17 -1.54 8.90
CA GLN A 100 -16.94 -1.87 8.21
C GLN A 100 -15.77 -1.01 8.73
N GLN A 101 -14.55 -1.38 8.37
CA GLN A 101 -13.31 -0.69 8.73
C GLN A 101 -12.52 -0.31 7.47
N GLY A 102 -11.55 0.57 7.61
CA GLY A 102 -10.55 0.81 6.60
C GLY A 102 -10.93 1.80 5.51
N ALA A 103 -12.04 2.55 5.63
CA ALA A 103 -12.31 3.72 4.79
C ALA A 103 -12.38 4.97 5.68
N TYR A 104 -11.68 6.05 5.29
CA TYR A 104 -11.55 7.25 6.10
C TYR A 104 -11.76 8.49 5.25
N VAL A 105 -12.75 9.33 5.61
CA VAL A 105 -12.79 10.71 5.13
C VAL A 105 -11.75 11.52 5.89
N TYR A 106 -11.04 12.42 5.21
CA TYR A 106 -10.01 13.20 5.84
C TYR A 106 -9.92 14.64 5.32
N ALA A 107 -9.35 15.50 6.15
CA ALA A 107 -8.90 16.82 5.77
C ALA A 107 -7.57 17.11 6.47
N ASN A 108 -6.51 17.32 5.69
CA ASN A 108 -5.13 17.37 6.19
C ASN A 108 -4.81 16.09 7.00
N ASN A 109 -4.55 16.28 8.28
CA ASN A 109 -4.16 15.19 9.19
C ASN A 109 -5.31 14.68 10.07
N VAL A 110 -6.50 15.26 9.92
CA VAL A 110 -7.68 14.81 10.65
C VAL A 110 -8.44 13.84 9.78
N GLU A 111 -8.75 12.68 10.34
CA GLU A 111 -9.47 11.62 9.64
C GLU A 111 -10.64 11.11 10.47
N LYS A 112 -11.64 10.57 9.79
CA LYS A 112 -12.80 9.96 10.42
C LYS A 112 -13.22 8.70 9.68
N LEU A 113 -13.37 7.62 10.43
CA LEU A 113 -13.79 6.33 9.89
C LEU A 113 -15.19 6.43 9.27
N VAL A 114 -15.29 5.99 8.02
CA VAL A 114 -16.55 5.77 7.30
C VAL A 114 -16.87 4.29 7.43
N ASN A 115 -17.90 3.93 8.19
CA ASN A 115 -18.18 2.55 8.57
C ASN A 115 -19.60 2.07 8.34
N VAL A 116 -20.52 3.00 8.08
CA VAL A 116 -21.94 2.75 7.75
C VAL A 116 -22.42 3.85 6.80
N PRO A 117 -23.57 3.70 6.13
CA PRO A 117 -24.18 4.81 5.39
C PRO A 117 -24.51 5.98 6.32
N GLY A 118 -24.09 7.21 5.98
CA GLY A 118 -24.35 8.37 6.80
C GLY A 118 -23.69 9.66 6.32
N ILE A 119 -23.95 10.72 7.11
CA ILE A 119 -23.26 12.00 6.97
C ILE A 119 -22.06 12.00 7.92
N TYR A 120 -20.91 12.34 7.39
CA TYR A 120 -19.66 12.44 8.13
C TYR A 120 -19.26 13.89 8.25
N SER A 121 -18.77 14.28 9.43
CA SER A 121 -18.28 15.62 9.70
C SER A 121 -17.00 15.55 10.47
N LEU A 122 -16.02 16.37 10.13
CA LEU A 122 -14.78 16.54 10.86
C LEU A 122 -14.37 18.03 10.87
N ASP A 123 -13.80 18.47 11.98
CA ASP A 123 -13.24 19.79 12.13
C ASP A 123 -11.72 19.70 11.97
N PHE A 124 -11.11 20.66 11.24
CA PHE A 124 -9.68 20.66 10.96
C PHE A 124 -9.14 22.07 10.85
N VAL A 125 -7.83 22.22 10.87
CA VAL A 125 -7.17 23.52 10.81
C VAL A 125 -6.38 23.67 9.52
N VAL A 126 -6.48 24.82 8.90
CA VAL A 126 -5.68 25.26 7.75
C VAL A 126 -4.61 26.24 8.21
N VAL A 127 -3.37 26.01 7.78
CA VAL A 127 -2.24 26.74 8.34
C VAL A 127 -1.23 27.21 7.30
N ASP A 128 -1.20 26.58 6.15
CA ASP A 128 -0.29 26.92 5.05
C ASP A 128 -1.08 27.34 3.81
N ASN A 129 -2.23 27.99 4.02
CA ASN A 129 -3.18 28.37 2.99
C ASN A 129 -3.58 27.21 2.06
N LYS A 130 -3.50 25.98 2.55
CA LYS A 130 -3.79 24.75 1.80
C LYS A 130 -4.50 23.75 2.68
N ALA A 131 -5.37 22.95 2.05
CA ALA A 131 -5.90 21.73 2.63
C ALA A 131 -5.93 20.63 1.58
N GLN A 132 -5.59 19.41 1.98
CA GLN A 132 -5.88 18.21 1.22
C GLN A 132 -7.13 17.57 1.82
N ILE A 133 -8.17 17.41 1.00
CA ILE A 133 -9.48 16.92 1.42
C ILE A 133 -9.84 15.71 0.57
N GLY A 134 -10.26 14.61 1.20
CA GLY A 134 -10.58 13.41 0.45
C GLY A 134 -11.12 12.25 1.26
N LEU A 135 -11.07 11.07 0.64
CA LEU A 135 -11.31 9.79 1.26
C LEU A 135 -10.23 8.80 0.83
N TYR A 136 -9.67 8.07 1.77
CA TYR A 136 -8.75 6.98 1.47
C TYR A 136 -9.24 5.65 2.04
N THR A 137 -8.77 4.55 1.45
CA THR A 137 -8.99 3.20 1.96
C THR A 137 -7.66 2.56 2.34
N ARG A 138 -7.65 1.84 3.46
CA ARG A 138 -6.51 1.05 3.95
C ARG A 138 -7.01 -0.17 4.71
N ASN A 139 -6.65 -1.35 4.23
CA ASN A 139 -7.14 -2.62 4.79
C ASN A 139 -8.68 -2.62 4.91
N CYS A 140 -9.37 -2.16 3.87
CA CYS A 140 -10.82 -1.99 3.89
C CYS A 140 -11.51 -3.34 3.98
N THR A 141 -12.46 -3.46 4.92
CA THR A 141 -13.25 -4.69 5.10
C THR A 141 -14.56 -4.68 4.34
N GLY A 142 -15.02 -3.49 3.89
CA GLY A 142 -16.19 -3.37 3.02
C GLY A 142 -15.87 -3.69 1.56
N ASN A 143 -16.90 -4.00 0.81
CA ASN A 143 -16.81 -4.23 -0.64
C ASN A 143 -17.55 -3.16 -1.46
N TYR A 144 -18.04 -2.11 -0.80
CA TYR A 144 -18.75 -1.01 -1.46
C TYR A 144 -18.58 0.30 -0.68
N VAL A 145 -17.63 1.10 -1.13
CA VAL A 145 -17.32 2.42 -0.57
C VAL A 145 -17.87 3.48 -1.50
N CYS A 146 -18.69 4.39 -0.98
CA CYS A 146 -19.23 5.53 -1.73
C CYS A 146 -18.99 6.84 -1.00
N LEU A 147 -18.87 7.92 -1.76
CA LEU A 147 -18.71 9.29 -1.27
C LEU A 147 -19.38 10.27 -2.21
N ASP A 148 -19.94 11.33 -1.62
CA ASP A 148 -20.65 12.38 -2.35
C ASP A 148 -20.86 13.62 -1.47
N ASP A 149 -21.33 14.72 -2.05
CA ASP A 149 -21.87 15.92 -1.42
C ASP A 149 -20.94 16.49 -0.34
N PHE A 150 -19.71 16.78 -0.73
CA PHE A 150 -18.77 17.47 0.14
C PHE A 150 -19.16 18.93 0.34
N HIS A 151 -19.20 19.36 1.60
CA HIS A 151 -19.37 20.76 1.98
C HIS A 151 -18.22 21.20 2.88
N LEU A 152 -17.77 22.42 2.65
CA LEU A 152 -16.67 23.03 3.39
C LEU A 152 -17.15 24.32 4.04
N TYR A 153 -16.91 24.43 5.36
CA TYR A 153 -17.30 25.57 6.14
C TYR A 153 -16.09 26.16 6.87
N TYR A 154 -15.91 27.46 6.79
CA TYR A 154 -15.01 28.21 7.67
C TYR A 154 -15.74 28.49 8.98
N VAL A 155 -15.17 28.08 10.10
CA VAL A 155 -15.78 28.20 11.43
C VAL A 155 -15.11 29.24 12.32
N GLY A 156 -14.09 29.89 11.83
CA GLY A 156 -13.42 30.99 12.53
C GLY A 156 -11.95 30.71 12.80
N PHE A 157 -11.43 31.43 13.79
CA PHE A 157 -10.06 31.28 14.27
C PHE A 157 -10.07 31.35 15.81
N ASP A 158 -9.91 30.22 16.47
CA ASP A 158 -9.86 30.12 17.93
C ASP A 158 -8.44 29.82 18.41
N GLU A 159 -7.78 30.84 18.94
CA GLU A 159 -6.41 30.72 19.46
C GLU A 159 -6.31 29.70 20.62
N THR A 160 -7.32 29.64 21.47
CA THR A 160 -7.33 28.70 22.62
C THR A 160 -7.42 27.27 22.15
N ALA A 161 -8.36 26.98 21.22
CA ALA A 161 -8.54 25.68 20.63
C ALA A 161 -7.28 25.20 19.90
N GLN A 162 -6.57 26.12 19.21
CA GLN A 162 -5.31 25.79 18.53
C GLN A 162 -4.19 25.44 19.52
N LYS A 163 -4.06 26.17 20.61
CA LYS A 163 -3.10 25.86 21.68
C LYS A 163 -3.38 24.52 22.34
N GLU A 164 -4.66 24.22 22.61
CA GLU A 164 -5.07 22.94 23.17
C GLU A 164 -4.77 21.78 22.21
N THR A 165 -5.07 21.94 20.91
CA THR A 165 -4.76 20.95 19.87
C THR A 165 -3.25 20.72 19.78
N LEU A 166 -2.44 21.75 19.77
CA LEU A 166 -0.98 21.62 19.76
C LEU A 166 -0.48 20.86 21.00
N GLN A 167 -1.04 21.15 22.20
CA GLN A 167 -0.65 20.46 23.41
C GLN A 167 -1.05 18.98 23.40
N GLN A 168 -2.19 18.63 22.82
CA GLN A 168 -2.60 17.23 22.63
C GLN A 168 -1.63 16.49 21.73
N LEU A 169 -1.26 17.08 20.57
CA LEU A 169 -0.27 16.53 19.65
C LEU A 169 1.11 16.37 20.28
N ILE A 170 1.55 17.33 21.11
CA ILE A 170 2.80 17.20 21.87
C ILE A 170 2.76 15.97 22.78
N ASN A 171 1.67 15.79 23.54
CA ASN A 171 1.51 14.65 24.43
C ASN A 171 1.51 13.31 23.68
N GLU A 172 0.84 13.25 22.53
CA GLU A 172 0.80 12.08 21.65
C GLU A 172 2.19 11.77 21.05
N GLY A 173 2.88 12.78 20.55
CA GLY A 173 4.24 12.64 20.05
C GLY A 173 5.20 12.14 21.13
N GLU A 174 5.12 12.68 22.34
CA GLU A 174 5.95 12.23 23.48
C GLU A 174 5.67 10.77 23.86
N ALA A 175 4.40 10.35 23.81
CA ALA A 175 4.03 8.95 24.07
C ALA A 175 4.61 7.99 23.03
N LEU A 176 4.70 8.41 21.77
CA LEU A 176 5.30 7.60 20.70
C LEU A 176 6.83 7.53 20.78
N MET A 177 7.50 8.56 21.31
CA MET A 177 8.98 8.61 21.38
C MET A 177 9.62 7.45 22.15
N VAL A 178 8.86 6.77 23.01
CA VAL A 178 9.35 5.63 23.81
C VAL A 178 9.09 4.27 23.11
N SER A 179 8.44 4.26 21.96
CA SER A 179 8.15 3.05 21.20
C SER A 179 9.32 2.65 20.31
N HIS A 180 9.37 1.38 19.93
CA HIS A 180 10.26 0.91 18.86
C HIS A 180 9.88 1.54 17.55
N GLN A 181 10.81 2.20 16.87
CA GLN A 181 10.54 2.91 15.62
C GLN A 181 11.83 3.16 14.81
N HIS A 182 11.67 3.49 13.54
CA HIS A 182 12.79 3.79 12.66
C HIS A 182 13.58 4.99 13.17
N LYS A 183 14.89 4.94 12.98
CA LYS A 183 15.82 5.99 13.40
C LYS A 183 15.42 7.37 12.88
N ASP A 184 15.09 7.46 11.60
CA ASP A 184 14.74 8.74 10.96
C ASP A 184 13.37 9.25 11.43
N SER A 185 12.39 8.36 11.64
CA SER A 185 11.07 8.72 12.19
C SER A 185 11.19 9.26 13.61
N LEU A 186 11.97 8.60 14.47
CA LEU A 186 12.23 9.08 15.83
C LEU A 186 12.94 10.44 15.84
N ALA A 187 13.93 10.63 14.96
CA ALA A 187 14.64 11.91 14.86
C ALA A 187 13.70 13.04 14.41
N ALA A 188 12.86 12.78 13.40
CA ALA A 188 11.87 13.74 12.92
C ALA A 188 10.82 14.06 13.99
N LEU A 189 10.29 13.04 14.69
CA LEU A 189 9.33 13.22 15.77
C LEU A 189 9.93 14.01 16.94
N THR A 190 11.15 13.68 17.36
CA THR A 190 11.86 14.38 18.43
C THR A 190 12.03 15.86 18.10
N LYS A 191 12.42 16.16 16.85
CA LYS A 191 12.55 17.53 16.38
C LYS A 191 11.21 18.26 16.39
N ALA A 192 10.17 17.66 15.83
CA ALA A 192 8.85 18.27 15.75
C ALA A 192 8.22 18.53 17.12
N VAL A 193 8.36 17.59 18.07
CA VAL A 193 7.91 17.77 19.47
C VAL A 193 8.66 18.93 20.14
N LYS A 194 9.97 19.02 19.92
CA LYS A 194 10.77 20.12 20.45
C LYS A 194 10.34 21.47 19.89
N ASP A 195 10.25 21.57 18.56
CA ASP A 195 9.84 22.80 17.88
C ASP A 195 8.44 23.25 18.35
N ALA A 196 7.49 22.29 18.48
CA ALA A 196 6.15 22.58 18.95
C ALA A 196 6.09 23.12 20.41
N LYS A 197 6.97 22.64 21.30
CA LYS A 197 7.07 23.14 22.67
C LYS A 197 7.68 24.55 22.77
N GLU A 198 8.48 24.94 21.81
CA GLU A 198 9.17 26.24 21.80
C GLU A 198 8.31 27.35 21.12
N VAL A 199 7.14 27.00 20.53
CA VAL A 199 6.25 27.97 19.88
C VAL A 199 5.64 28.94 20.87
N THR A 200 5.82 30.22 20.61
CA THR A 200 5.25 31.33 21.38
C THR A 200 4.29 32.20 20.59
N GLU A 201 4.47 32.26 19.26
CA GLU A 201 3.68 33.10 18.36
C GLU A 201 2.46 32.31 17.83
N VAL A 202 1.29 32.88 17.98
CA VAL A 202 0.02 32.24 17.54
C VAL A 202 0.05 31.86 16.07
N LYS A 203 0.62 32.69 15.21
CA LYS A 203 0.77 32.41 13.77
C LYS A 203 1.62 31.17 13.42
N GLU A 204 2.43 30.69 14.38
CA GLU A 204 3.33 29.55 14.20
C GLU A 204 2.72 28.25 14.73
N ILE A 205 1.71 28.35 15.62
CA ILE A 205 1.08 27.17 16.27
C ILE A 205 0.64 26.15 15.23
N ALA A 206 -0.03 26.63 14.23
CA ALA A 206 -0.65 25.80 13.23
C ALA A 206 0.39 25.10 12.32
N ALA A 207 1.47 25.80 11.91
CA ALA A 207 2.55 25.20 11.14
C ALA A 207 3.27 24.12 11.96
N CYS A 208 3.47 24.35 13.26
CA CYS A 208 4.06 23.38 14.17
C CYS A 208 3.14 22.19 14.42
N ALA A 209 1.83 22.41 14.56
CA ALA A 209 0.86 21.34 14.67
C ALA A 209 0.89 20.41 13.44
N LEU A 210 0.93 20.99 12.24
CA LEU A 210 1.03 20.21 10.99
C LEU A 210 2.33 19.40 10.93
N ALA A 211 3.47 20.03 11.22
CA ALA A 211 4.76 19.33 11.21
C ALA A 211 4.79 18.19 12.24
N LEU A 212 4.23 18.42 13.41
CA LEU A 212 4.17 17.42 14.48
C LEU A 212 3.23 16.25 14.11
N THR A 213 2.07 16.52 13.54
CA THR A 213 1.15 15.45 13.10
C THR A 213 1.77 14.63 11.96
N THR A 214 2.48 15.27 11.02
CA THR A 214 3.19 14.54 9.96
C THR A 214 4.25 13.60 10.56
N ALA A 215 4.98 14.07 11.57
CA ALA A 215 5.98 13.26 12.26
C ALA A 215 5.34 12.13 13.09
N ILE A 216 4.21 12.37 13.74
CA ILE A 216 3.42 11.36 14.46
C ILE A 216 2.98 10.25 13.50
N LYS A 217 2.39 10.59 12.36
CA LYS A 217 1.92 9.61 11.36
C LYS A 217 3.07 8.76 10.80
N ALA A 218 4.23 9.38 10.53
CA ALA A 218 5.43 8.64 10.13
C ALA A 218 5.94 7.70 11.24
N SER A 219 5.86 8.14 12.49
CA SER A 219 6.24 7.35 13.67
C SER A 219 5.29 6.16 13.87
N GLU A 220 3.99 6.33 13.74
CA GLU A 220 2.99 5.26 13.84
C GLU A 220 3.20 4.17 12.77
N THR A 221 3.48 4.57 11.52
CA THR A 221 3.85 3.65 10.45
C THR A 221 5.10 2.86 10.82
N SER A 222 6.09 3.53 11.35
CA SER A 222 7.35 2.94 11.82
C SER A 222 7.14 1.94 12.96
N VAL A 223 6.29 2.25 13.93
CA VAL A 223 5.90 1.33 15.01
C VAL A 223 5.20 0.09 14.45
N ALA A 224 4.38 0.25 13.40
CA ALA A 224 3.72 -0.87 12.74
C ALA A 224 4.73 -1.82 12.07
N ASP A 225 5.78 -1.30 11.43
CA ASP A 225 6.85 -2.12 10.82
C ASP A 225 7.59 -2.96 11.89
N TYR A 226 7.86 -2.39 13.07
CA TYR A 226 8.44 -3.16 14.19
C TYR A 226 7.51 -4.27 14.70
N LYS A 227 6.19 -4.06 14.67
CA LYS A 227 5.23 -5.12 15.02
C LYS A 227 5.25 -6.28 14.01
N VAL A 228 5.50 -5.99 12.73
CA VAL A 228 5.69 -7.02 11.70
C VAL A 228 6.94 -7.86 12.03
N LEU A 229 8.06 -7.22 12.36
CA LEU A 229 9.29 -7.93 12.78
C LEU A 229 9.06 -8.76 14.05
N GLU A 230 8.37 -8.21 15.04
CA GLU A 230 8.01 -8.94 16.28
C GLU A 230 7.18 -10.19 15.97
N GLY A 231 6.18 -10.06 15.07
CA GLY A 231 5.36 -11.17 14.60
C GLY A 231 6.20 -12.26 13.94
N ALA A 232 7.05 -11.87 13.01
CA ALA A 232 7.95 -12.79 12.31
C ALA A 232 8.91 -13.55 13.27
N ILE A 233 9.44 -12.84 14.28
CA ILE A 233 10.28 -13.47 15.32
C ILE A 233 9.49 -14.52 16.10
N LYS A 234 8.27 -14.20 16.53
CA LYS A 234 7.39 -15.12 17.28
C LYS A 234 7.05 -16.37 16.48
N GLU A 235 6.71 -16.21 15.21
CA GLU A 235 6.42 -17.32 14.30
C GLU A 235 7.66 -18.22 14.10
N ALA A 236 8.85 -17.62 13.92
CA ALA A 236 10.09 -18.34 13.79
C ALA A 236 10.45 -19.13 15.09
N GLU A 237 10.24 -18.53 16.26
CA GLU A 237 10.44 -19.21 17.54
C GLU A 237 9.49 -20.40 17.73
N VAL A 238 8.22 -20.27 17.31
CA VAL A 238 7.26 -21.38 17.32
C VAL A 238 7.77 -22.51 16.44
N LEU A 239 8.17 -22.22 15.20
CA LEU A 239 8.69 -23.20 14.25
C LEU A 239 9.97 -23.88 14.79
N ALA A 240 10.89 -23.15 15.42
CA ALA A 240 12.08 -23.71 16.03
C ALA A 240 11.74 -24.65 17.20
N ASN A 241 10.75 -24.30 18.02
CA ASN A 241 10.28 -25.07 19.16
C ASN A 241 9.49 -26.35 18.76
N GLU A 242 8.81 -26.33 17.62
CA GLU A 242 8.12 -27.50 17.06
C GLU A 242 9.10 -28.60 16.66
N GLY A 243 10.36 -28.25 16.40
CA GLY A 243 11.43 -29.21 16.19
C GLY A 243 11.28 -30.02 14.92
N VAL A 244 11.19 -29.37 13.76
CA VAL A 244 11.03 -30.02 12.44
C VAL A 244 12.15 -31.02 12.15
N GLY A 245 13.37 -30.80 12.69
CA GLY A 245 14.53 -31.67 12.57
C GLY A 245 15.82 -30.97 13.01
N SER A 246 16.93 -31.65 12.88
CA SER A 246 18.26 -31.13 13.31
C SER A 246 19.04 -30.42 12.20
N ASN A 247 18.70 -30.67 10.93
CA ASN A 247 19.42 -30.06 9.81
C ASN A 247 19.07 -28.58 9.69
N GLY A 248 20.07 -27.72 9.65
CA GLY A 248 19.88 -26.27 9.54
C GLY A 248 19.31 -25.58 10.81
N ALA A 249 19.17 -26.31 11.92
CA ALA A 249 18.63 -25.77 13.17
C ALA A 249 19.52 -24.65 13.76
N THR A 250 20.84 -24.79 13.64
CA THR A 250 21.79 -23.78 14.14
C THR A 250 21.72 -22.52 13.32
N GLU A 251 21.66 -22.61 12.00
CA GLU A 251 21.54 -21.49 11.07
C GLU A 251 20.21 -20.78 11.26
N PHE A 252 19.13 -21.53 11.47
CA PHE A 252 17.82 -20.94 11.74
C PHE A 252 17.78 -20.22 13.09
N GLN A 253 18.37 -20.80 14.14
CA GLN A 253 18.48 -20.15 15.45
C GLN A 253 19.31 -18.84 15.35
N GLN A 254 20.41 -18.88 14.56
CA GLN A 254 21.19 -17.67 14.32
C GLN A 254 20.38 -16.56 13.65
N ALA A 255 19.57 -16.87 12.64
CA ALA A 255 18.68 -15.89 11.99
C ALA A 255 17.66 -15.29 12.99
N ILE A 256 17.09 -16.11 13.89
CA ILE A 256 16.22 -15.64 14.96
C ILE A 256 16.96 -14.66 15.90
N ASP A 257 18.18 -15.00 16.28
CA ASP A 257 18.98 -14.19 17.21
C ASP A 257 19.39 -12.84 16.56
N GLU A 258 19.72 -12.84 15.26
CA GLU A 258 20.01 -11.64 14.47
C GLU A 258 18.77 -10.73 14.38
N ALA A 259 17.59 -11.28 14.05
CA ALA A 259 16.33 -10.55 14.02
C ALA A 259 15.97 -9.94 15.38
N LYS A 260 16.17 -10.70 16.47
CA LYS A 260 15.99 -10.20 17.85
C LYS A 260 16.97 -9.09 18.18
N SER A 261 18.21 -9.17 17.70
CA SER A 261 19.22 -8.14 17.92
C SER A 261 18.77 -6.82 17.30
N VAL A 262 18.27 -6.83 16.07
CA VAL A 262 17.73 -5.64 15.39
C VAL A 262 16.49 -5.12 16.13
N TYR A 263 15.55 -6.00 16.48
CA TYR A 263 14.35 -5.61 17.25
C TYR A 263 14.71 -4.94 18.58
N ASN A 264 15.67 -5.49 19.32
CA ASN A 264 16.07 -5.00 20.64
C ASN A 264 16.87 -3.69 20.60
N THR A 265 17.36 -3.25 19.44
CA THR A 265 17.96 -1.91 19.31
C THR A 265 16.92 -0.79 19.51
N ALA A 266 15.64 -1.11 19.39
CA ALA A 266 14.51 -0.18 19.48
C ALA A 266 14.52 0.98 18.45
N VAL A 267 15.63 1.17 17.75
CA VAL A 267 15.83 2.22 16.73
C VAL A 267 16.71 1.66 15.62
N ALA A 268 16.12 1.15 14.55
CA ALA A 268 16.81 0.65 13.35
C ALA A 268 16.40 1.47 12.12
N LEU A 269 17.07 1.29 10.99
CA LEU A 269 16.59 1.80 9.71
C LEU A 269 15.47 0.90 9.17
N LYS A 270 14.51 1.48 8.46
CA LYS A 270 13.44 0.67 7.83
C LYS A 270 14.01 -0.48 6.99
N ALA A 271 15.03 -0.20 6.18
CA ALA A 271 15.66 -1.22 5.35
C ALA A 271 16.26 -2.39 6.15
N GLU A 272 16.74 -2.14 7.37
CA GLU A 272 17.25 -3.20 8.25
C GLU A 272 16.11 -4.09 8.76
N ILE A 273 14.96 -3.49 9.10
CA ILE A 273 13.76 -4.20 9.54
C ILE A 273 13.21 -5.07 8.40
N ASP A 274 13.01 -4.47 7.22
CA ASP A 274 12.49 -5.17 6.04
C ASP A 274 13.41 -6.34 5.65
N LEU A 275 14.72 -6.12 5.74
CA LEU A 275 15.70 -7.17 5.46
C LEU A 275 15.60 -8.32 6.48
N MET A 276 15.51 -8.03 7.77
CA MET A 276 15.39 -9.04 8.81
C MET A 276 14.12 -9.86 8.69
N VAL A 277 12.99 -9.23 8.37
CA VAL A 277 11.72 -9.94 8.11
C VAL A 277 11.89 -10.92 6.94
N LYS A 278 12.49 -10.45 5.83
CA LYS A 278 12.74 -11.29 4.64
C LYS A 278 13.70 -12.44 4.95
N GLU A 279 14.83 -12.14 5.56
CA GLU A 279 15.88 -13.15 5.87
C GLU A 279 15.37 -14.18 6.87
N LEU A 280 14.61 -13.79 7.88
CA LEU A 280 14.03 -14.70 8.85
C LEU A 280 12.99 -15.62 8.22
N ALA A 281 12.12 -15.10 7.36
CA ALA A 281 11.16 -15.91 6.60
C ALA A 281 11.86 -16.92 5.69
N GLN A 282 12.92 -16.50 4.98
CA GLN A 282 13.72 -17.37 4.13
C GLN A 282 14.44 -18.45 4.94
N ALA A 283 15.03 -18.10 6.09
CA ALA A 283 15.69 -19.04 6.97
C ALA A 283 14.72 -20.13 7.48
N GLY A 284 13.49 -19.77 7.82
CA GLY A 284 12.43 -20.72 8.19
C GLY A 284 12.07 -21.69 7.07
N VAL A 285 11.93 -21.19 5.85
CA VAL A 285 11.67 -22.04 4.66
C VAL A 285 12.83 -23.01 4.41
N LEU A 286 14.07 -22.53 4.51
CA LEU A 286 15.26 -23.36 4.32
C LEU A 286 15.43 -24.40 5.42
N TYR A 287 15.13 -24.06 6.67
CA TYR A 287 15.10 -24.99 7.79
C TYR A 287 14.07 -26.11 7.56
N CYS A 288 12.87 -25.78 7.12
CA CYS A 288 11.87 -26.76 6.74
C CYS A 288 12.38 -27.64 5.59
N ALA A 289 12.89 -27.06 4.51
CA ALA A 289 13.37 -27.78 3.33
C ALA A 289 14.56 -28.72 3.62
N ALA A 290 15.36 -28.41 4.63
CA ALA A 290 16.49 -29.28 5.07
C ALA A 290 16.03 -30.52 5.84
N ASN A 291 14.77 -30.59 6.27
CA ASN A 291 14.18 -31.68 7.04
C ASN A 291 12.91 -32.23 6.36
N PRO A 292 13.03 -32.76 5.14
CA PRO A 292 11.89 -33.26 4.40
C PRO A 292 11.37 -34.58 4.95
N SER A 293 10.07 -34.77 4.89
CA SER A 293 9.37 -36.04 5.08
C SER A 293 8.34 -36.26 3.99
N GLY A 294 8.07 -37.48 3.61
CA GLY A 294 7.12 -37.83 2.57
C GLY A 294 7.70 -37.79 1.14
N GLU A 295 6.81 -37.79 0.16
CA GLU A 295 7.17 -37.82 -1.25
C GLU A 295 7.48 -36.43 -1.79
N VAL A 296 8.42 -36.36 -2.72
CA VAL A 296 8.77 -35.10 -3.41
C VAL A 296 7.70 -34.81 -4.48
N PRO A 297 7.11 -33.64 -4.50
CA PRO A 297 6.11 -33.28 -5.53
C PRO A 297 6.74 -33.20 -6.92
N ILE A 298 5.96 -33.57 -7.93
CA ILE A 298 6.36 -33.43 -9.34
C ILE A 298 5.92 -32.07 -9.81
N VAL A 299 6.89 -31.21 -10.14
CA VAL A 299 6.66 -29.83 -10.55
C VAL A 299 7.04 -29.64 -12.01
N LYS A 300 6.20 -28.96 -12.75
CA LYS A 300 6.47 -28.59 -14.14
C LYS A 300 6.47 -27.08 -14.29
N THR A 301 7.57 -26.54 -14.82
CA THR A 301 7.68 -25.16 -15.25
C THR A 301 7.24 -25.07 -16.70
N TYR A 302 6.22 -24.25 -16.97
CA TYR A 302 5.80 -23.97 -18.35
C TYR A 302 6.55 -22.77 -18.93
N ASP A 303 5.83 -21.89 -19.57
CA ASP A 303 6.35 -20.66 -20.10
C ASP A 303 6.48 -19.56 -19.04
N PHE A 304 7.35 -18.63 -19.32
CA PHE A 304 7.62 -17.46 -18.52
C PHE A 304 7.58 -16.24 -19.43
N ILE A 305 6.76 -15.25 -19.11
CA ILE A 305 6.57 -14.05 -19.89
C ILE A 305 7.08 -12.85 -19.10
N PRO A 306 8.14 -12.15 -19.53
CA PRO A 306 8.53 -10.89 -18.93
C PRO A 306 7.38 -9.87 -18.96
N ARG A 307 7.17 -9.19 -17.85
CA ARG A 307 6.17 -8.13 -17.69
C ARG A 307 6.87 -6.83 -17.36
N GLY A 308 7.18 -6.06 -18.40
CA GLY A 308 7.96 -4.82 -18.23
C GLY A 308 9.43 -5.08 -17.88
N ALA A 309 10.05 -4.07 -17.27
CA ALA A 309 11.46 -4.08 -16.94
C ALA A 309 11.81 -4.82 -15.64
N THR A 310 10.82 -4.99 -14.75
CA THR A 310 11.06 -5.44 -13.36
C THR A 310 10.21 -6.63 -12.94
N GLY A 311 9.31 -7.11 -13.79
CA GLY A 311 8.40 -8.21 -13.45
C GLY A 311 8.36 -9.32 -14.49
N ALA A 312 7.79 -10.46 -14.12
CA ALA A 312 7.53 -11.59 -14.98
C ALA A 312 6.29 -12.37 -14.52
N LEU A 313 5.66 -13.09 -15.47
CA LEU A 313 4.53 -13.96 -15.21
C LEU A 313 4.91 -15.38 -15.61
N GLY A 314 4.75 -16.33 -14.72
CA GLY A 314 5.03 -17.74 -14.96
C GLY A 314 3.83 -18.64 -14.82
N ARG A 315 3.88 -19.81 -15.45
CA ARG A 315 2.90 -20.88 -15.27
C ARG A 315 3.56 -22.15 -14.78
N LEU A 316 2.90 -22.83 -13.87
CA LEU A 316 3.35 -24.09 -13.29
C LEU A 316 2.19 -25.07 -13.09
N THR A 317 2.52 -26.36 -12.95
CA THR A 317 1.64 -27.37 -12.38
C THR A 317 2.38 -28.20 -11.36
N VAL A 318 1.65 -28.65 -10.37
CA VAL A 318 2.12 -29.58 -9.34
C VAL A 318 1.28 -30.84 -9.40
N THR A 319 1.92 -32.01 -9.45
CA THR A 319 1.23 -33.30 -9.50
C THR A 319 1.89 -34.28 -8.52
N GLY A 320 1.23 -35.44 -8.28
CA GLY A 320 1.75 -36.44 -7.35
C GLY A 320 1.45 -36.15 -5.89
N LEU A 321 0.61 -35.14 -5.60
CA LEU A 321 0.16 -34.81 -4.24
C LEU A 321 -1.32 -35.17 -4.05
N LYS A 322 -1.68 -35.44 -2.81
CA LYS A 322 -3.08 -35.47 -2.37
C LYS A 322 -3.56 -34.04 -2.12
N GLU A 323 -4.87 -33.88 -2.14
CA GLU A 323 -5.52 -32.65 -1.68
C GLU A 323 -5.04 -32.33 -0.25
N ASN A 324 -4.68 -31.09 0.01
CA ASN A 324 -4.09 -30.58 1.28
C ASN A 324 -2.65 -30.99 1.63
N ASP A 325 -1.95 -31.72 0.78
CA ASP A 325 -0.52 -32.02 1.01
C ASP A 325 0.42 -30.87 0.56
N LEU A 326 -0.10 -29.91 -0.23
CA LEU A 326 0.67 -28.74 -0.69
C LEU A 326 0.77 -27.72 0.45
N LYS A 327 1.98 -27.23 0.71
CA LYS A 327 2.25 -26.14 1.63
C LYS A 327 2.45 -24.81 0.89
N TYR A 328 3.34 -24.83 -0.10
CA TYR A 328 3.63 -23.68 -0.96
C TYR A 328 3.90 -24.15 -2.39
N GLN A 329 3.57 -23.28 -3.35
CA GLN A 329 4.03 -23.40 -4.74
C GLN A 329 4.42 -22.02 -5.26
N GLY A 330 5.34 -21.97 -6.21
CA GLY A 330 5.79 -20.70 -6.72
C GLY A 330 6.96 -20.81 -7.67
N PHE A 331 7.72 -19.73 -7.75
CA PHE A 331 8.92 -19.65 -8.57
C PHE A 331 10.10 -19.14 -7.77
N CYS A 332 11.28 -19.69 -8.04
CA CYS A 332 12.55 -19.13 -7.61
C CYS A 332 13.37 -18.68 -8.82
N TRP A 333 14.16 -17.62 -8.64
CA TRP A 333 14.98 -17.04 -9.70
C TRP A 333 16.32 -16.53 -9.20
N ALA A 334 17.29 -16.53 -10.10
CA ALA A 334 18.62 -15.99 -9.88
C ALA A 334 19.27 -15.58 -11.21
N THR A 335 20.38 -14.87 -11.16
CA THR A 335 21.23 -14.61 -12.31
C THR A 335 22.17 -15.79 -12.66
N HIS A 336 22.28 -16.77 -11.78
CA HIS A 336 22.98 -18.05 -12.01
C HIS A 336 22.00 -19.18 -12.36
N LYS A 337 22.55 -20.27 -12.89
CA LYS A 337 21.77 -21.46 -13.25
C LYS A 337 21.26 -22.22 -12.03
N ASN A 338 20.11 -22.88 -12.19
CA ASN A 338 19.48 -23.74 -11.20
C ASN A 338 19.16 -23.03 -9.87
N PRO A 339 18.34 -21.96 -9.90
CA PRO A 339 17.91 -21.29 -8.68
C PRO A 339 17.19 -22.26 -7.74
N THR A 340 17.25 -21.99 -6.46
CA THR A 340 16.62 -22.76 -5.37
C THR A 340 15.89 -21.82 -4.42
N LEU A 341 15.30 -22.35 -3.37
CA LEU A 341 14.73 -21.55 -2.27
C LEU A 341 15.78 -20.75 -1.47
N SER A 342 17.08 -20.96 -1.73
CA SER A 342 18.17 -20.12 -1.20
C SER A 342 18.33 -18.80 -1.97
N ASP A 343 17.72 -18.70 -3.15
CA ASP A 343 17.70 -17.52 -3.99
C ASP A 343 16.41 -16.73 -3.77
N ASP A 344 16.19 -15.68 -4.55
CA ASP A 344 14.91 -14.97 -4.54
C ASP A 344 13.78 -15.90 -5.00
N TYR A 345 12.63 -15.79 -4.34
CA TYR A 345 11.46 -16.59 -4.67
C TYR A 345 10.16 -15.85 -4.37
N VAL A 346 9.10 -16.29 -5.01
CA VAL A 346 7.70 -15.97 -4.68
C VAL A 346 6.98 -17.29 -4.40
N ALA A 347 6.21 -17.32 -3.34
CA ALA A 347 5.40 -18.46 -2.95
C ALA A 347 3.94 -18.03 -2.79
N GLU A 348 3.03 -18.86 -3.28
CA GLU A 348 1.60 -18.77 -3.02
C GLU A 348 1.15 -20.02 -2.24
N GLY A 349 -0.03 -19.91 -1.63
CA GLY A 349 -0.49 -20.90 -0.66
C GLY A 349 -0.99 -22.22 -1.26
N GLU A 350 -1.82 -22.88 -0.50
CA GLU A 350 -2.15 -24.31 -0.50
C GLU A 350 -3.03 -24.82 -1.66
N GLN A 351 -3.40 -23.97 -2.61
CA GLN A 351 -4.34 -24.36 -3.67
C GLN A 351 -3.61 -25.04 -4.83
N LEU A 352 -3.92 -26.32 -5.07
CA LEU A 352 -3.55 -27.02 -6.31
C LEU A 352 -4.45 -26.53 -7.45
N PHE A 353 -3.85 -26.24 -8.60
CA PHE A 353 -4.57 -25.88 -9.80
C PHE A 353 -4.72 -27.10 -10.72
N ASP A 354 -5.93 -27.38 -11.19
CA ASP A 354 -6.23 -28.42 -12.21
C ASP A 354 -5.68 -28.06 -13.61
N TYR A 355 -5.23 -26.82 -13.78
CA TYR A 355 -4.63 -26.25 -14.99
C TYR A 355 -3.34 -25.51 -14.61
N PRO A 356 -2.47 -25.14 -15.55
CA PRO A 356 -1.27 -24.37 -15.24
C PRO A 356 -1.62 -23.06 -14.55
N GLY A 357 -1.36 -22.99 -13.25
CA GLY A 357 -1.56 -21.82 -12.42
C GLY A 357 -0.64 -20.68 -12.83
N LEU A 358 -1.12 -19.44 -12.75
CA LEU A 358 -0.39 -18.22 -13.06
C LEU A 358 0.10 -17.58 -11.77
N ILE A 359 1.41 -17.34 -11.66
CA ILE A 359 2.00 -16.61 -10.55
C ILE A 359 2.85 -15.47 -11.11
N TYR A 360 2.65 -14.29 -10.52
CA TYR A 360 3.44 -13.11 -10.84
C TYR A 360 4.72 -13.07 -10.00
N ILE A 361 5.84 -12.83 -10.66
CA ILE A 361 7.01 -12.24 -10.01
C ILE A 361 6.82 -10.72 -10.18
N MET A 362 6.31 -10.09 -9.14
CA MET A 362 6.17 -8.64 -9.09
C MET A 362 7.32 -8.09 -8.28
N GLU A 363 8.17 -7.29 -8.94
CA GLU A 363 9.32 -6.63 -8.28
C GLU A 363 10.29 -7.61 -7.57
N PRO A 364 11.39 -7.80 -7.87
CA PRO A 364 12.54 -6.91 -7.90
C PRO A 364 13.51 -7.25 -9.02
N LEU A 365 13.01 -7.64 -10.17
CA LEU A 365 13.87 -7.97 -11.28
C LEU A 365 14.56 -6.70 -11.78
N GLN A 366 15.85 -6.80 -12.09
CA GLN A 366 16.57 -5.67 -12.69
C GLN A 366 16.28 -5.60 -14.18
N PRO A 367 16.16 -4.39 -14.76
CA PRO A 367 15.97 -4.21 -16.19
C PRO A 367 17.11 -4.81 -17.02
N ALA A 368 16.79 -5.22 -18.25
CA ALA A 368 17.74 -5.77 -19.24
C ALA A 368 18.66 -6.86 -18.67
N THR A 369 18.13 -7.65 -17.74
CA THR A 369 18.92 -8.65 -17.01
C THR A 369 18.47 -10.07 -17.34
N VAL A 370 19.44 -10.97 -17.46
CA VAL A 370 19.20 -12.39 -17.66
C VAL A 370 18.94 -13.05 -16.34
N TYR A 371 17.80 -13.72 -16.22
CA TYR A 371 17.47 -14.57 -15.07
C TYR A 371 17.26 -16.02 -15.50
N TYR A 372 17.58 -16.92 -14.59
CA TYR A 372 17.15 -18.31 -14.62
C TYR A 372 16.01 -18.44 -13.63
N VAL A 373 14.92 -19.05 -14.04
CA VAL A 373 13.69 -19.18 -13.24
C VAL A 373 13.22 -20.63 -13.31
N ARG A 374 12.70 -21.15 -12.22
CA ARG A 374 11.97 -22.43 -12.22
C ARG A 374 10.87 -22.45 -11.17
N ALA A 375 9.85 -23.24 -11.45
CA ALA A 375 8.81 -23.53 -10.50
C ALA A 375 9.32 -24.41 -9.37
N PHE A 376 8.71 -24.25 -8.20
CA PHE A 376 8.88 -25.17 -7.07
C PHE A 376 7.54 -25.44 -6.39
N ALA A 377 7.49 -26.54 -5.64
CA ALA A 377 6.44 -26.80 -4.67
C ALA A 377 7.03 -27.46 -3.43
N MET A 378 6.49 -27.10 -2.28
CA MET A 378 6.82 -27.69 -0.98
C MET A 378 5.58 -28.36 -0.41
N THR A 379 5.74 -29.57 0.11
CA THR A 379 4.65 -30.30 0.77
C THR A 379 4.52 -29.91 2.24
N GLN A 380 3.42 -30.29 2.90
CA GLN A 380 3.26 -30.16 4.35
C GLN A 380 4.36 -30.91 5.11
N GLY A 381 4.91 -31.99 4.53
CA GLY A 381 6.08 -32.69 5.05
C GLY A 381 7.42 -32.07 4.67
N ASN A 382 7.42 -30.83 4.16
CA ASN A 382 8.61 -30.04 3.78
C ASN A 382 9.44 -30.61 2.61
N ALA A 383 8.99 -31.65 1.90
CA ALA A 383 9.65 -32.13 0.70
C ALA A 383 9.48 -31.12 -0.44
N VAL A 384 10.60 -30.75 -1.10
CA VAL A 384 10.63 -29.73 -2.15
C VAL A 384 10.89 -30.37 -3.50
N GLY A 385 9.96 -30.15 -4.44
CA GLY A 385 10.13 -30.46 -5.85
C GLY A 385 10.42 -29.22 -6.67
N TYR A 386 11.24 -29.36 -7.69
CA TYR A 386 11.57 -28.28 -8.62
C TYR A 386 11.27 -28.70 -10.05
N GLY A 387 10.72 -27.78 -10.82
CA GLY A 387 10.51 -27.93 -12.24
C GLY A 387 11.75 -27.59 -13.08
N GLU A 388 11.57 -27.61 -14.40
CA GLU A 388 12.65 -27.30 -15.35
C GLU A 388 13.04 -25.82 -15.26
N VAL A 389 14.35 -25.56 -15.45
CA VAL A 389 14.86 -24.20 -15.47
C VAL A 389 14.50 -23.55 -16.81
N ARG A 390 13.95 -22.33 -16.74
CA ARG A 390 13.76 -21.45 -17.87
C ARG A 390 14.69 -20.25 -17.74
N LYS A 391 15.11 -19.73 -18.89
CA LYS A 391 15.94 -18.52 -18.96
C LYS A 391 15.06 -17.41 -19.51
N ILE A 392 15.04 -16.26 -18.83
CA ILE A 392 14.30 -15.06 -19.25
C ILE A 392 15.23 -13.86 -19.33
N ILE A 393 14.84 -12.85 -20.06
CA ILE A 393 15.45 -11.52 -20.03
C ILE A 393 14.34 -10.51 -19.75
N THR A 394 14.56 -9.68 -18.74
CA THR A 394 13.68 -8.53 -18.47
C THR A 394 13.84 -7.47 -19.54
N LEU A 395 12.77 -6.72 -19.80
CA LEU A 395 12.82 -5.61 -20.74
C LEU A 395 13.77 -4.50 -20.23
N PRO A 396 14.45 -3.77 -21.12
CA PRO A 396 15.20 -2.60 -20.71
C PRO A 396 14.27 -1.51 -20.16
N MET A 397 14.79 -0.70 -19.25
CA MET A 397 14.07 0.51 -18.81
C MET A 397 13.88 1.44 -20.00
N GLY A 398 12.66 1.58 -20.43
CA GLY A 398 12.24 2.52 -21.47
C GLY A 398 10.84 3.00 -21.12
N ASN A 399 10.36 4.08 -21.75
CA ASN A 399 9.03 4.65 -21.55
C ASN A 399 7.87 3.76 -22.05
N CYS A 400 7.98 2.45 -21.87
CA CYS A 400 6.89 1.50 -22.13
C CYS A 400 6.05 1.34 -20.88
N THR A 401 5.23 2.30 -20.58
CA THR A 401 4.04 2.05 -19.77
C THR A 401 3.03 1.31 -20.63
N TRP A 402 2.82 0.03 -20.36
CA TRP A 402 1.64 -0.67 -20.82
C TRP A 402 0.44 -0.08 -20.05
N SER A 403 -0.17 0.97 -20.62
CA SER A 403 -1.53 1.28 -20.24
C SER A 403 -2.44 0.44 -21.15
N TYR A 404 -3.36 -0.28 -20.58
CA TYR A 404 -4.53 -0.84 -21.25
C TYR A 404 -5.51 0.28 -21.69
N ALA A 405 -5.05 1.49 -21.86
CA ALA A 405 -5.86 2.59 -22.36
C ALA A 405 -6.24 2.25 -23.82
N ASN A 406 -7.48 1.87 -24.01
CA ASN A 406 -8.08 1.52 -25.29
C ASN A 406 -8.07 2.64 -26.34
N ASN A 407 -7.51 3.81 -26.07
CA ASN A 407 -7.53 4.96 -26.94
C ASN A 407 -6.18 5.71 -26.97
N GLY A 408 -5.07 4.96 -26.94
CA GLY A 408 -3.75 5.56 -27.12
C GLY A 408 -3.70 6.37 -28.41
N GLU A 409 -3.24 7.61 -28.34
CA GLU A 409 -2.94 8.41 -29.50
C GLU A 409 -1.97 7.66 -30.41
N GLN A 410 -1.99 7.94 -31.71
CA GLN A 410 -1.13 7.30 -32.71
C GLN A 410 0.37 7.32 -32.31
N ALA A 411 0.80 8.39 -31.63
CA ALA A 411 2.15 8.55 -31.11
C ALA A 411 2.50 7.51 -30.01
N ASP A 412 1.54 7.07 -29.21
CA ASP A 412 1.75 6.04 -28.20
C ASP A 412 1.83 4.65 -28.84
N ASN A 413 1.03 4.40 -29.88
CA ASN A 413 1.10 3.16 -30.66
C ASN A 413 2.44 3.04 -31.41
N GLU A 414 2.97 4.13 -31.96
CA GLU A 414 4.29 4.14 -32.59
C GLU A 414 5.42 3.90 -31.61
N ARG A 415 5.34 4.49 -30.43
CA ARG A 415 6.30 4.32 -29.33
C ARG A 415 6.30 2.89 -28.79
N ILE A 416 5.11 2.31 -28.57
CA ILE A 416 4.93 0.91 -28.17
C ILE A 416 5.47 -0.03 -29.26
N SER A 417 5.14 0.22 -30.52
CA SER A 417 5.61 -0.59 -31.65
C SER A 417 7.13 -0.50 -31.83
N LYS A 418 7.74 0.64 -31.56
CA LYS A 418 9.18 0.81 -31.55
C LYS A 418 9.84 0.01 -30.44
N ALA A 419 9.34 0.14 -29.20
CA ALA A 419 9.85 -0.59 -28.05
C ALA A 419 9.68 -2.11 -28.21
N CYS A 420 8.55 -2.57 -28.75
CA CYS A 420 8.35 -3.98 -29.08
C CYS A 420 9.36 -4.47 -30.13
N ARG A 421 9.63 -3.68 -31.19
CA ARG A 421 10.65 -4.05 -32.19
C ARG A 421 12.05 -4.13 -31.57
N GLU A 422 12.44 -3.15 -30.78
CA GLU A 422 13.72 -3.15 -30.06
C GLU A 422 13.87 -4.34 -29.11
N ALA A 423 12.81 -4.67 -28.37
CA ALA A 423 12.77 -5.85 -27.53
C ALA A 423 12.84 -7.13 -28.36
N MET A 424 12.13 -7.22 -29.50
CA MET A 424 12.18 -8.36 -30.41
C MET A 424 13.55 -8.52 -31.05
N ASP A 425 14.21 -7.45 -31.48
CA ASP A 425 15.56 -7.49 -32.00
C ASP A 425 16.56 -7.99 -30.95
N TYR A 426 16.41 -7.55 -29.72
CA TYR A 426 17.20 -8.02 -28.57
C TYR A 426 16.96 -9.51 -28.32
N TYR A 427 15.70 -9.97 -28.34
CA TYR A 427 15.33 -11.37 -28.15
C TYR A 427 15.71 -12.26 -29.33
N ASN A 428 15.65 -11.77 -30.58
CA ASN A 428 16.00 -12.53 -31.78
C ASN A 428 17.49 -12.88 -31.85
N ASN A 429 18.34 -12.08 -31.23
CA ASN A 429 19.77 -12.38 -31.09
C ASN A 429 20.04 -13.42 -30.00
N TRP A 430 19.01 -13.94 -29.36
CA TRP A 430 19.11 -14.88 -28.26
C TRP A 430 18.45 -16.23 -28.58
N THR A 431 19.25 -17.29 -28.66
CA THR A 431 18.85 -18.60 -29.15
C THR A 431 17.76 -19.30 -28.30
N SER A 432 17.53 -18.91 -27.06
CA SER A 432 16.55 -19.55 -26.18
C SER A 432 15.12 -19.01 -26.30
N ILE A 433 14.85 -17.98 -27.08
CA ILE A 433 13.47 -17.52 -27.36
C ILE A 433 12.62 -18.61 -28.02
N ARG A 434 13.25 -19.43 -28.87
CA ARG A 434 12.56 -20.53 -29.55
C ARG A 434 12.02 -21.59 -28.59
N ASP A 435 12.63 -21.70 -27.42
CA ASP A 435 12.24 -22.69 -26.41
C ASP A 435 10.96 -22.28 -25.67
N TYR A 436 10.53 -21.02 -25.78
CA TYR A 436 9.30 -20.51 -25.15
C TYR A 436 8.06 -20.59 -26.01
N GLY A 437 8.16 -21.11 -27.25
CA GLY A 437 7.02 -21.22 -28.16
C GLY A 437 6.48 -19.86 -28.64
N ILE A 438 7.27 -18.80 -28.53
CA ILE A 438 6.94 -17.50 -29.08
C ILE A 438 7.34 -17.54 -30.57
N THR A 439 6.36 -17.74 -31.44
CA THR A 439 6.52 -17.49 -32.89
C THR A 439 6.42 -16.00 -33.09
N VAL A 440 7.48 -15.41 -33.60
CA VAL A 440 7.54 -14.03 -34.11
C VAL A 440 6.89 -13.98 -35.50
#